data_0352307702ef2efd7f0b96c054a110cb
#
_entry.id   0352307702ef2efd7f0b96c054a110cb
#
_cell.length_a   1.000
_cell.length_b   1.000
_cell.length_c   1.000
_cell.angle_alpha   90.00
_cell.angle_beta   90.00
_cell.angle_gamma   90.00
#
_symmetry.space_group_name_H-M   'P 1'
#
loop_
_entity.id
_entity.type
_entity.pdbx_description
1 polymer ?
#
loop_
_entity_poly.entity_id
_entity_poly.type
_entity_poly.pdbx_seq_one_letter_code
_entity_poly.pdbx_strand_id
1 'polypeptide(L)'
;MKPSNPIQTAEDQLDSQQQHASLRPWASLRYRDYSLLFLASLFVTTAQQMRQTQNFYQVYELSGSAFQLGLTGLAQGIPLFVVGLFGGTLADFVDRRKLLLLTIAGNFLVAAGLGFLTTTGAIRVWHVLVGTALTSGLNIILNPTRMALISRFVPRSHLTNAVSLNSSVSQSAHFIGPMLAGLSLAWMSTGYAYLFNALFYAPAAAGIFLLKIPEMPQRLRENFSMRSFLGGFRFLWRQPVVMTLVLLDFTIVGVGYYRPLLPIFAKEILNVGPAGFGALSSAPAVGGMLGTLLLLCIGDIEHKGLLALWSFLSYAVGLGLFALSGNFWVSLLLLGVLGLANSLQAVMRQTSFHLLTPDHLRGRAFAVFNMFSQGANSVGATEVGFLAALIGSPGSLLFGCTVGGILTLSCWAALPGLRKFGSEKTRRAAISL
;
A
#
# COMPACT_ATOMS: atom_id res chain seq x y z
N MET A 1 -43.39 31.10 -22.17
CA MET A 1 -42.41 30.07 -22.41
C MET A 1 -41.20 30.71 -23.07
N LYS A 2 -40.04 30.77 -22.37
CA LYS A 2 -38.79 31.25 -22.99
C LYS A 2 -38.24 30.12 -23.87
N PRO A 3 -37.78 30.40 -25.10
CA PRO A 3 -37.16 29.37 -25.93
C PRO A 3 -35.84 28.90 -25.29
N SER A 4 -35.67 27.60 -25.13
CA SER A 4 -34.43 26.96 -24.65
C SER A 4 -33.31 27.31 -25.65
N ASN A 5 -32.20 27.80 -25.11
CA ASN A 5 -31.02 28.17 -25.90
C ASN A 5 -30.41 26.89 -26.52
N PRO A 6 -30.34 26.77 -27.87
CA PRO A 6 -29.90 25.56 -28.53
C PRO A 6 -28.41 25.18 -28.21
N ILE A 7 -27.61 26.14 -27.76
CA ILE A 7 -26.22 25.91 -27.34
C ILE A 7 -26.18 25.22 -25.98
N GLN A 8 -27.04 25.59 -25.04
CA GLN A 8 -27.12 24.91 -23.73
C GLN A 8 -27.63 23.48 -23.86
N THR A 9 -28.57 23.19 -24.75
CA THR A 9 -29.04 21.82 -24.99
C THR A 9 -27.99 20.93 -25.66
N ALA A 10 -27.12 21.50 -26.51
CA ALA A 10 -26.01 20.75 -27.12
C ALA A 10 -24.87 20.45 -26.11
N GLU A 11 -24.55 21.38 -25.21
CA GLU A 11 -23.58 21.18 -24.13
C GLU A 11 -24.11 20.18 -23.12
N ASP A 12 -25.38 20.24 -22.72
CA ASP A 12 -25.98 19.25 -21.81
C ASP A 12 -26.06 17.84 -22.44
N GLN A 13 -26.27 17.74 -23.76
CA GLN A 13 -26.23 16.45 -24.46
C GLN A 13 -24.83 15.91 -24.62
N LEU A 14 -23.82 16.75 -24.85
CA LEU A 14 -22.42 16.37 -24.88
C LEU A 14 -21.94 15.91 -23.50
N ASP A 15 -22.32 16.61 -22.44
CA ASP A 15 -22.01 16.23 -21.06
C ASP A 15 -22.71 14.93 -20.65
N SER A 16 -23.95 14.69 -21.03
CA SER A 16 -24.66 13.44 -20.78
C SER A 16 -24.07 12.27 -21.57
N GLN A 17 -23.67 12.45 -22.82
CA GLN A 17 -22.97 11.42 -23.61
C GLN A 17 -21.59 11.12 -23.06
N GLN A 18 -20.86 12.12 -22.57
CA GLN A 18 -19.57 11.93 -21.90
C GLN A 18 -19.72 11.24 -20.54
N GLN A 19 -20.77 11.53 -19.78
CA GLN A 19 -21.10 10.80 -18.54
C GLN A 19 -21.47 9.34 -18.82
N HIS A 20 -22.24 9.04 -19.85
CA HIS A 20 -22.55 7.65 -20.22
C HIS A 20 -21.34 6.88 -20.78
N ALA A 21 -20.40 7.54 -21.45
CA ALA A 21 -19.14 6.94 -21.89
C ALA A 21 -18.19 6.59 -20.70
N SER A 22 -18.28 7.34 -19.60
CA SER A 22 -17.50 7.10 -18.38
C SER A 22 -17.99 5.91 -17.53
N LEU A 23 -19.20 5.40 -17.79
CA LEU A 23 -19.80 4.29 -17.06
C LEU A 23 -19.23 2.89 -17.43
N ARG A 24 -18.39 2.79 -18.47
CA ARG A 24 -17.75 1.51 -18.82
C ARG A 24 -16.52 1.28 -17.94
N PRO A 25 -16.46 0.17 -17.16
CA PRO A 25 -15.35 -0.09 -16.22
C PRO A 25 -13.96 -0.06 -16.85
N TRP A 26 -13.88 -0.31 -18.15
CA TRP A 26 -12.63 -0.43 -18.92
C TRP A 26 -12.39 0.74 -19.88
N ALA A 27 -13.10 1.85 -19.74
CA ALA A 27 -13.04 2.97 -20.68
C ALA A 27 -11.63 3.54 -20.86
N SER A 28 -10.87 3.65 -19.78
CA SER A 28 -9.49 4.17 -19.81
C SER A 28 -8.50 3.27 -20.55
N LEU A 29 -8.76 1.97 -20.66
CA LEU A 29 -7.89 1.04 -21.39
C LEU A 29 -7.97 1.23 -22.92
N ARG A 30 -8.87 2.05 -23.46
CA ARG A 30 -8.89 2.44 -24.88
C ARG A 30 -7.70 3.32 -25.26
N TYR A 31 -7.10 4.02 -24.30
CA TYR A 31 -5.94 4.86 -24.53
C TYR A 31 -4.68 4.00 -24.49
N ARG A 32 -4.01 3.83 -25.66
CA ARG A 32 -2.84 2.95 -25.84
C ARG A 32 -1.76 3.18 -24.78
N ASP A 33 -1.37 4.43 -24.57
CA ASP A 33 -0.28 4.74 -23.62
C ASP A 33 -0.69 4.48 -22.18
N TYR A 34 -1.96 4.70 -21.83
CA TYR A 34 -2.49 4.30 -20.53
C TYR A 34 -2.50 2.77 -20.36
N SER A 35 -2.91 2.01 -21.37
CA SER A 35 -2.92 0.54 -21.32
C SER A 35 -1.50 -0.04 -21.17
N LEU A 36 -0.51 0.53 -21.85
CA LEU A 36 0.89 0.14 -21.69
C LEU A 36 1.37 0.45 -20.27
N LEU A 37 1.04 1.63 -19.72
CA LEU A 37 1.37 2.00 -18.35
C LEU A 37 0.66 1.10 -17.33
N PHE A 38 -0.61 0.75 -17.57
CA PHE A 38 -1.39 -0.16 -16.73
C PHE A 38 -0.75 -1.55 -16.67
N LEU A 39 -0.42 -2.15 -17.81
CA LEU A 39 0.25 -3.45 -17.88
C LEU A 39 1.63 -3.42 -17.22
N ALA A 40 2.44 -2.41 -17.54
CA ALA A 40 3.75 -2.23 -16.90
C ALA A 40 3.61 -2.12 -15.37
N SER A 41 2.61 -1.37 -14.90
CA SER A 41 2.31 -1.23 -13.47
C SER A 41 1.90 -2.55 -12.82
N LEU A 42 1.09 -3.37 -13.51
CA LEU A 42 0.67 -4.66 -13.01
C LEU A 42 1.89 -5.59 -12.81
N PHE A 43 2.76 -5.70 -13.80
CA PHE A 43 3.96 -6.53 -13.72
C PHE A 43 4.93 -6.03 -12.63
N VAL A 44 5.24 -4.72 -12.60
CA VAL A 44 6.14 -4.14 -11.59
C VAL A 44 5.60 -4.35 -10.18
N THR A 45 4.33 -4.02 -9.94
CA THR A 45 3.75 -4.10 -8.59
C THR A 45 3.64 -5.56 -8.13
N THR A 46 3.29 -6.48 -9.03
CA THR A 46 3.29 -7.92 -8.75
C THR A 46 4.70 -8.43 -8.40
N ALA A 47 5.72 -8.05 -9.20
CA ALA A 47 7.11 -8.40 -8.92
C ALA A 47 7.59 -7.86 -7.56
N GLN A 48 7.20 -6.63 -7.21
CA GLN A 48 7.54 -6.01 -5.91
C GLN A 48 6.96 -6.80 -4.73
N GLN A 49 5.67 -7.18 -4.80
CA GLN A 49 5.01 -7.95 -3.75
C GLN A 49 5.54 -9.38 -3.65
N MET A 50 5.80 -10.00 -4.81
CA MET A 50 6.44 -11.30 -4.88
C MET A 50 7.82 -11.29 -4.21
N ARG A 51 8.69 -10.32 -4.57
CA ARG A 51 10.02 -10.19 -4.00
C ARG A 51 9.98 -9.89 -2.51
N GLN A 52 9.08 -9.02 -2.02
CA GLN A 52 8.94 -8.74 -0.59
C GLN A 52 8.66 -10.02 0.19
N THR A 53 7.78 -10.87 -0.33
CA THR A 53 7.43 -12.17 0.27
C THR A 53 8.64 -13.12 0.23
N GLN A 54 9.35 -13.21 -0.91
CA GLN A 54 10.56 -14.00 -1.05
C GLN A 54 11.67 -13.54 -0.09
N ASN A 55 11.84 -12.21 0.09
CA ASN A 55 12.83 -11.65 1.01
C ASN A 55 12.57 -12.08 2.47
N PHE A 56 11.31 -12.02 2.94
CA PHE A 56 10.98 -12.52 4.28
C PHE A 56 11.28 -14.00 4.43
N TYR A 57 10.91 -14.81 3.44
CA TYR A 57 11.19 -16.25 3.46
C TYR A 57 12.70 -16.54 3.51
N GLN A 58 13.48 -15.90 2.62
CA GLN A 58 14.92 -16.13 2.51
C GLN A 58 15.69 -15.63 3.73
N VAL A 59 15.34 -14.47 4.29
CA VAL A 59 15.98 -13.98 5.52
C VAL A 59 15.78 -14.99 6.64
N TYR A 60 14.59 -15.55 6.76
CA TYR A 60 14.32 -16.58 7.76
C TYR A 60 15.01 -17.91 7.45
N GLU A 61 15.01 -18.33 6.19
CA GLU A 61 15.71 -19.55 5.73
C GLU A 61 17.22 -19.52 6.04
N LEU A 62 17.87 -18.37 5.86
CA LEU A 62 19.30 -18.17 6.09
C LEU A 62 19.66 -17.99 7.56
N SER A 63 18.78 -17.44 8.38
CA SER A 63 19.13 -17.01 9.73
C SER A 63 18.43 -17.76 10.86
N GLY A 64 17.23 -18.30 10.62
CA GLY A 64 16.35 -18.82 11.67
C GLY A 64 15.96 -17.76 12.72
N SER A 65 16.15 -16.46 12.45
CA SER A 65 16.07 -15.40 13.45
C SER A 65 14.94 -14.40 13.18
N ALA A 66 14.02 -14.28 14.13
CA ALA A 66 12.98 -13.25 14.10
C ALA A 66 13.56 -11.82 14.13
N PHE A 67 14.69 -11.62 14.84
CA PHE A 67 15.37 -10.34 14.86
C PHE A 67 15.84 -9.91 13.46
N GLN A 68 16.42 -10.84 12.68
CA GLN A 68 16.88 -10.53 11.32
C GLN A 68 15.70 -10.25 10.37
N LEU A 69 14.55 -10.88 10.58
CA LEU A 69 13.32 -10.49 9.91
C LEU A 69 12.90 -9.06 10.24
N GLY A 70 13.04 -8.65 11.50
CA GLY A 70 12.80 -7.26 11.92
C GLY A 70 13.71 -6.25 11.22
N LEU A 71 14.97 -6.58 10.95
CA LEU A 71 15.89 -5.71 10.21
C LEU A 71 15.41 -5.38 8.79
N THR A 72 14.54 -6.20 8.20
CA THR A 72 13.92 -5.88 6.91
C THR A 72 13.06 -4.62 6.99
N GLY A 73 12.46 -4.34 8.15
CA GLY A 73 11.73 -3.10 8.43
C GLY A 73 12.65 -1.87 8.37
N LEU A 74 13.83 -1.93 9.01
CA LEU A 74 14.83 -0.87 8.91
C LEU A 74 15.33 -0.69 7.47
N ALA A 75 15.59 -1.79 6.77
CA ALA A 75 16.02 -1.77 5.38
C ALA A 75 14.97 -1.11 4.45
N GLN A 76 13.68 -1.21 4.76
CA GLN A 76 12.62 -0.51 4.05
C GLN A 76 12.45 0.94 4.52
N GLY A 77 12.54 1.18 5.82
CA GLY A 77 12.26 2.47 6.45
C GLY A 77 13.35 3.51 6.22
N ILE A 78 14.62 3.15 6.33
CA ILE A 78 15.73 4.10 6.14
C ILE A 78 15.65 4.80 4.80
N PRO A 79 15.51 4.11 3.64
CA PRO A 79 15.35 4.78 2.36
C PRO A 79 14.06 5.61 2.27
N LEU A 80 12.97 5.21 2.94
CA LEU A 80 11.74 5.97 2.97
C LEU A 80 11.97 7.38 3.54
N PHE A 81 12.70 7.50 4.62
CA PHE A 81 13.02 8.80 5.22
C PHE A 81 14.07 9.55 4.41
N VAL A 82 15.15 8.91 4.00
CA VAL A 82 16.25 9.57 3.28
C VAL A 82 15.82 9.98 1.86
N VAL A 83 15.31 9.04 1.06
CA VAL A 83 14.91 9.31 -0.32
C VAL A 83 13.58 10.06 -0.37
N GLY A 84 12.64 9.81 0.57
CA GLY A 84 11.35 10.51 0.64
C GLY A 84 11.50 12.02 0.84
N LEU A 85 12.51 12.47 1.59
CA LEU A 85 12.81 13.89 1.78
C LEU A 85 13.47 14.54 0.55
N PHE A 86 14.28 13.79 -0.20
CA PHE A 86 15.08 14.32 -1.32
C PHE A 86 14.60 13.87 -2.70
N GLY A 87 13.84 12.77 -2.77
CA GLY A 87 13.46 12.12 -4.04
C GLY A 87 12.52 12.94 -4.93
N GLY A 88 11.69 13.80 -4.32
CA GLY A 88 10.82 14.72 -5.08
C GLY A 88 11.60 15.66 -5.98
N THR A 89 12.72 16.22 -5.50
CA THR A 89 13.59 17.10 -6.27
C THR A 89 14.31 16.35 -7.40
N LEU A 90 14.72 15.10 -7.15
CA LEU A 90 15.42 14.30 -8.16
C LEU A 90 14.51 13.94 -9.35
N ALA A 91 13.24 13.66 -9.08
CA ALA A 91 12.25 13.33 -10.11
C ALA A 91 11.93 14.50 -11.06
N ASP A 92 12.19 15.74 -10.64
CA ASP A 92 11.92 16.95 -11.45
C ASP A 92 13.04 17.27 -12.46
N PHE A 93 14.25 16.72 -12.26
CA PHE A 93 15.41 16.98 -13.13
C PHE A 93 15.62 15.92 -14.22
N VAL A 94 15.03 14.74 -14.07
CA VAL A 94 15.24 13.61 -14.97
C VAL A 94 14.00 13.38 -15.84
N ASP A 95 14.22 13.03 -17.12
CA ASP A 95 13.17 12.54 -18.00
C ASP A 95 12.42 11.37 -17.33
N ARG A 96 11.08 11.52 -17.19
CA ARG A 96 10.22 10.53 -16.51
C ARG A 96 10.33 9.13 -17.10
N ARG A 97 10.48 9.02 -18.42
CA ARG A 97 10.67 7.73 -19.08
C ARG A 97 12.00 7.09 -18.67
N LYS A 98 13.09 7.86 -18.70
CA LYS A 98 14.41 7.39 -18.26
C LYS A 98 14.39 7.01 -16.79
N LEU A 99 13.70 7.79 -15.96
CA LEU A 99 13.55 7.51 -14.53
C LEU A 99 12.78 6.21 -14.27
N LEU A 100 11.66 5.98 -14.98
CA LEU A 100 10.92 4.73 -14.89
C LEU A 100 11.75 3.54 -15.35
N LEU A 101 12.44 3.64 -16.49
CA LEU A 101 13.30 2.56 -16.99
C LEU A 101 14.47 2.28 -16.05
N LEU A 102 15.11 3.31 -15.51
CA LEU A 102 16.20 3.15 -14.54
C LEU A 102 15.72 2.44 -13.26
N THR A 103 14.56 2.82 -12.74
CA THR A 103 14.00 2.17 -11.54
C THR A 103 13.57 0.73 -11.81
N ILE A 104 13.01 0.42 -12.98
CA ILE A 104 12.69 -0.95 -13.39
C ILE A 104 13.96 -1.78 -13.56
N ALA A 105 14.96 -1.24 -14.26
CA ALA A 105 16.25 -1.91 -14.44
C ALA A 105 16.96 -2.16 -13.11
N GLY A 106 16.95 -1.20 -12.18
CA GLY A 106 17.49 -1.37 -10.84
C GLY A 106 16.79 -2.47 -10.05
N ASN A 107 15.45 -2.52 -10.09
CA ASN A 107 14.69 -3.60 -9.47
C ASN A 107 14.99 -4.98 -10.10
N PHE A 108 15.12 -5.03 -11.44
CA PHE A 108 15.53 -6.24 -12.16
C PHE A 108 16.92 -6.71 -11.72
N LEU A 109 17.90 -5.81 -11.69
CA LEU A 109 19.28 -6.13 -11.31
C LEU A 109 19.38 -6.63 -9.88
N VAL A 110 18.62 -6.04 -8.94
CA VAL A 110 18.58 -6.52 -7.56
C VAL A 110 17.95 -7.91 -7.49
N ALA A 111 16.82 -8.15 -8.18
CA ALA A 111 16.20 -9.47 -8.18
C ALA A 111 17.10 -10.53 -8.82
N ALA A 112 17.69 -10.23 -9.98
CA ALA A 112 18.62 -11.14 -10.66
C ALA A 112 19.90 -11.37 -9.84
N GLY A 113 20.45 -10.33 -9.23
CA GLY A 113 21.62 -10.42 -8.36
C GLY A 113 21.38 -11.29 -7.12
N LEU A 114 20.24 -11.09 -6.44
CA LEU A 114 19.85 -11.97 -5.32
C LEU A 114 19.65 -13.42 -5.79
N GLY A 115 19.01 -13.62 -6.95
CA GLY A 115 18.86 -14.93 -7.55
C GLY A 115 20.20 -15.61 -7.85
N PHE A 116 21.12 -14.88 -8.49
CA PHE A 116 22.47 -15.38 -8.80
C PHE A 116 23.26 -15.72 -7.53
N LEU A 117 23.29 -14.83 -6.54
CA LEU A 117 23.98 -15.08 -5.27
C LEU A 117 23.37 -16.27 -4.53
N THR A 118 22.08 -16.48 -4.62
CA THR A 118 21.39 -17.61 -3.97
C THR A 118 21.71 -18.92 -4.68
N THR A 119 21.69 -18.96 -6.01
CA THR A 119 22.02 -20.17 -6.79
C THR A 119 23.47 -20.60 -6.65
N THR A 120 24.39 -19.64 -6.48
CA THR A 120 25.83 -19.91 -6.25
C THR A 120 26.16 -20.23 -4.78
N GLY A 121 25.20 -20.14 -3.87
CA GLY A 121 25.42 -20.36 -2.43
C GLY A 121 26.18 -19.23 -1.73
N ALA A 122 26.47 -18.12 -2.41
CA ALA A 122 27.20 -16.97 -1.84
C ALA A 122 26.28 -16.00 -1.07
N ILE A 123 24.96 -16.25 -1.06
CA ILE A 123 23.98 -15.36 -0.43
C ILE A 123 24.18 -15.31 1.10
N ARG A 124 24.02 -14.11 1.65
CA ARG A 124 23.97 -13.86 3.09
C ARG A 124 22.83 -12.88 3.39
N VAL A 125 22.34 -12.86 4.62
CA VAL A 125 21.22 -12.01 5.02
C VAL A 125 21.44 -10.54 4.66
N TRP A 126 22.64 -9.99 4.85
CA TRP A 126 22.94 -8.61 4.53
C TRP A 126 22.74 -8.26 3.03
N HIS A 127 22.97 -9.20 2.10
CA HIS A 127 22.67 -8.98 0.68
C HIS A 127 21.18 -8.76 0.45
N VAL A 128 20.33 -9.55 1.14
CA VAL A 128 18.86 -9.39 1.06
C VAL A 128 18.41 -8.05 1.67
N LEU A 129 19.01 -7.66 2.80
CA LEU A 129 18.72 -6.38 3.46
C LEU A 129 19.14 -5.19 2.58
N VAL A 130 20.33 -5.21 2.00
CA VAL A 130 20.80 -4.18 1.06
C VAL A 130 19.92 -4.13 -0.19
N GLY A 131 19.59 -5.28 -0.78
CA GLY A 131 18.65 -5.38 -1.90
C GLY A 131 17.28 -4.79 -1.56
N THR A 132 16.78 -5.06 -0.34
CA THR A 132 15.53 -4.48 0.17
C THR A 132 15.63 -2.96 0.27
N ALA A 133 16.72 -2.42 0.82
CA ALA A 133 16.93 -0.98 0.94
C ALA A 133 17.02 -0.28 -0.42
N LEU A 134 17.80 -0.83 -1.35
CA LEU A 134 17.94 -0.29 -2.70
C LEU A 134 16.60 -0.22 -3.43
N THR A 135 15.85 -1.31 -3.41
CA THR A 135 14.55 -1.38 -4.10
C THR A 135 13.47 -0.55 -3.40
N SER A 136 13.52 -0.38 -2.08
CA SER A 136 12.66 0.56 -1.35
C SER A 136 12.91 1.99 -1.82
N GLY A 137 14.16 2.42 -1.92
CA GLY A 137 14.54 3.72 -2.44
C GLY A 137 14.07 3.96 -3.89
N LEU A 138 14.25 2.97 -4.76
CA LEU A 138 13.78 3.04 -6.15
C LEU A 138 12.24 3.17 -6.24
N ASN A 139 11.50 2.48 -5.39
CA ASN A 139 10.04 2.50 -5.40
C ASN A 139 9.44 3.82 -4.90
N ILE A 140 10.13 4.52 -4.00
CA ILE A 140 9.72 5.86 -3.54
C ILE A 140 9.71 6.85 -4.70
N ILE A 141 10.63 6.71 -5.64
CA ILE A 141 10.72 7.56 -6.85
C ILE A 141 9.72 7.11 -7.91
N LEU A 142 9.54 5.81 -8.08
CA LEU A 142 8.70 5.20 -9.12
C LEU A 142 7.21 5.58 -8.97
N ASN A 143 6.66 5.47 -7.77
CA ASN A 143 5.23 5.62 -7.53
C ASN A 143 4.66 6.99 -7.88
N PRO A 144 5.20 8.13 -7.42
CA PRO A 144 4.70 9.44 -7.80
C PRO A 144 4.88 9.74 -9.29
N THR A 145 6.00 9.28 -9.89
CA THR A 145 6.25 9.44 -11.33
C THR A 145 5.17 8.74 -12.16
N ARG A 146 4.80 7.51 -11.78
CA ARG A 146 3.73 6.74 -12.42
C ARG A 146 2.36 7.42 -12.28
N MET A 147 2.00 7.87 -11.07
CA MET A 147 0.73 8.56 -10.83
C MET A 147 0.59 9.85 -11.63
N ALA A 148 1.68 10.60 -11.78
CA ALA A 148 1.69 11.81 -12.59
C ALA A 148 1.51 11.55 -14.10
N LEU A 149 1.83 10.37 -14.61
CA LEU A 149 1.61 10.00 -16.00
C LEU A 149 0.15 9.60 -16.27
N ILE A 150 -0.55 9.00 -15.31
CA ILE A 150 -1.96 8.61 -15.47
C ILE A 150 -2.81 9.80 -15.89
N SER A 151 -2.67 10.94 -15.20
CA SER A 151 -3.44 12.14 -15.49
C SER A 151 -3.13 12.79 -16.85
N ARG A 152 -2.10 12.33 -17.56
CA ARG A 152 -1.71 12.83 -18.88
C ARG A 152 -2.18 11.95 -20.04
N PHE A 153 -2.26 10.65 -19.80
CA PHE A 153 -2.65 9.68 -20.83
C PHE A 153 -4.16 9.54 -20.97
N VAL A 154 -4.92 10.09 -20.00
CA VAL A 154 -6.38 9.96 -19.97
C VAL A 154 -7.02 11.34 -19.84
N PRO A 155 -8.06 11.65 -20.61
CA PRO A 155 -8.86 12.88 -20.45
C PRO A 155 -9.45 12.99 -19.04
N ARG A 156 -9.73 14.22 -18.59
CA ARG A 156 -10.30 14.49 -17.26
C ARG A 156 -11.59 13.68 -16.98
N SER A 157 -12.43 13.48 -17.98
CA SER A 157 -13.68 12.69 -17.90
C SER A 157 -13.43 11.21 -17.54
N HIS A 158 -12.29 10.61 -17.90
CA HIS A 158 -11.95 9.23 -17.61
C HIS A 158 -10.92 9.07 -16.49
N LEU A 159 -10.49 10.16 -15.86
CA LEU A 159 -9.43 10.14 -14.85
C LEU A 159 -9.82 9.29 -13.63
N THR A 160 -11.05 9.40 -13.14
CA THR A 160 -11.57 8.59 -12.02
C THR A 160 -11.51 7.11 -12.36
N ASN A 161 -11.90 6.71 -13.58
CA ASN A 161 -11.82 5.33 -14.05
C ASN A 161 -10.36 4.83 -14.09
N ALA A 162 -9.43 5.64 -14.60
CA ALA A 162 -8.02 5.30 -14.65
C ALA A 162 -7.40 5.13 -13.24
N VAL A 163 -7.73 6.01 -12.30
CA VAL A 163 -7.26 5.90 -10.91
C VAL A 163 -7.84 4.65 -10.24
N SER A 164 -9.12 4.34 -10.47
CA SER A 164 -9.77 3.12 -9.95
C SER A 164 -9.11 1.85 -10.50
N LEU A 165 -8.83 1.80 -11.81
CA LEU A 165 -8.10 0.69 -12.41
C LEU A 165 -6.68 0.54 -11.84
N ASN A 166 -5.96 1.64 -11.62
CA ASN A 166 -4.65 1.58 -10.99
C ASN A 166 -4.71 1.07 -9.53
N SER A 167 -5.76 1.40 -8.79
CA SER A 167 -6.01 0.83 -7.45
C SER A 167 -6.28 -0.67 -7.52
N SER A 168 -7.02 -1.13 -8.54
CA SER A 168 -7.26 -2.56 -8.79
C SER A 168 -5.96 -3.31 -9.10
N VAL A 169 -5.02 -2.69 -9.85
CA VAL A 169 -3.66 -3.24 -10.05
C VAL A 169 -2.97 -3.51 -8.72
N SER A 170 -2.98 -2.52 -7.82
CA SER A 170 -2.35 -2.66 -6.50
C SER A 170 -2.97 -3.80 -5.69
N GLN A 171 -4.30 -3.89 -5.64
CA GLN A 171 -5.00 -4.94 -4.91
C GLN A 171 -4.74 -6.32 -5.51
N SER A 172 -4.77 -6.45 -6.84
CA SER A 172 -4.44 -7.70 -7.53
C SER A 172 -3.00 -8.13 -7.26
N ALA A 173 -2.05 -7.19 -7.26
CA ALA A 173 -0.65 -7.47 -7.00
C ALA A 173 -0.40 -7.93 -5.55
N HIS A 174 -1.14 -7.37 -4.57
CA HIS A 174 -1.09 -7.82 -3.18
C HIS A 174 -1.60 -9.25 -2.98
N PHE A 175 -2.46 -9.75 -3.86
CA PHE A 175 -2.91 -11.14 -3.87
C PHE A 175 -1.99 -12.04 -4.70
N ILE A 176 -1.77 -11.68 -5.98
CA ILE A 176 -1.03 -12.50 -6.95
C ILE A 176 0.45 -12.62 -6.58
N GLY A 177 1.07 -11.52 -6.13
CA GLY A 177 2.50 -11.47 -5.83
C GLY A 177 2.93 -12.49 -4.76
N PRO A 178 2.36 -12.47 -3.54
CA PRO A 178 2.68 -13.43 -2.51
C PRO A 178 2.33 -14.88 -2.90
N MET A 179 1.22 -15.08 -3.63
CA MET A 179 0.84 -16.41 -4.13
C MET A 179 1.89 -16.96 -5.10
N LEU A 180 2.33 -16.15 -6.08
CA LEU A 180 3.41 -16.54 -6.99
C LEU A 180 4.74 -16.73 -6.26
N ALA A 181 5.02 -15.95 -5.22
CA ALA A 181 6.20 -16.16 -4.37
C ALA A 181 6.15 -17.53 -3.71
N GLY A 182 5.05 -17.88 -3.04
CA GLY A 182 4.90 -19.17 -2.39
C GLY A 182 4.99 -20.35 -3.35
N LEU A 183 4.31 -20.26 -4.50
CA LEU A 183 4.36 -21.30 -5.54
C LEU A 183 5.77 -21.46 -6.13
N SER A 184 6.44 -20.34 -6.47
CA SER A 184 7.80 -20.40 -6.99
C SER A 184 8.79 -20.99 -5.98
N LEU A 185 8.67 -20.64 -4.69
CA LEU A 185 9.49 -21.21 -3.62
C LEU A 185 9.18 -22.68 -3.35
N ALA A 186 7.96 -23.16 -3.65
CA ALA A 186 7.58 -24.56 -3.47
C ALA A 186 8.07 -25.46 -4.60
N TRP A 187 8.12 -24.95 -5.83
CA TRP A 187 8.43 -25.74 -7.04
C TRP A 187 9.88 -25.62 -7.50
N MET A 188 10.57 -24.57 -7.10
CA MET A 188 11.97 -24.33 -7.49
C MET A 188 12.77 -23.83 -6.28
N SER A 189 14.11 -23.91 -6.35
CA SER A 189 14.94 -23.35 -5.27
C SER A 189 14.74 -21.83 -5.15
N THR A 190 15.03 -21.30 -3.96
CA THR A 190 14.88 -19.86 -3.66
C THR A 190 15.61 -18.97 -4.66
N GLY A 191 16.78 -19.39 -5.16
CA GLY A 191 17.53 -18.67 -6.19
C GLY A 191 16.78 -18.57 -7.52
N TYR A 192 16.22 -19.67 -8.03
CA TYR A 192 15.43 -19.65 -9.23
C TYR A 192 14.10 -18.91 -9.06
N ALA A 193 13.52 -18.91 -7.86
CA ALA A 193 12.34 -18.11 -7.56
C ALA A 193 12.62 -16.60 -7.70
N TYR A 194 13.82 -16.11 -7.31
CA TYR A 194 14.22 -14.72 -7.58
C TYR A 194 14.45 -14.43 -9.07
N LEU A 195 15.08 -15.37 -9.80
CA LEU A 195 15.25 -15.21 -11.25
C LEU A 195 13.90 -15.18 -11.96
N PHE A 196 12.95 -16.02 -11.54
CA PHE A 196 11.56 -15.97 -12.03
C PHE A 196 10.90 -14.61 -11.72
N ASN A 197 11.11 -14.07 -10.52
CA ASN A 197 10.65 -12.71 -10.19
C ASN A 197 11.27 -11.66 -11.11
N ALA A 198 12.55 -11.77 -11.44
CA ALA A 198 13.23 -10.83 -12.33
C ALA A 198 12.60 -10.78 -13.73
N LEU A 199 12.08 -11.90 -14.25
CA LEU A 199 11.41 -11.94 -15.56
C LEU A 199 10.18 -11.03 -15.65
N PHE A 200 9.50 -10.73 -14.53
CA PHE A 200 8.35 -9.81 -14.53
C PHE A 200 8.73 -8.37 -14.87
N TYR A 201 9.99 -7.97 -14.69
CA TYR A 201 10.44 -6.62 -15.04
C TYR A 201 10.67 -6.45 -16.55
N ALA A 202 10.85 -7.53 -17.33
CA ALA A 202 11.05 -7.45 -18.77
C ALA A 202 9.82 -6.92 -19.53
N PRO A 203 8.60 -7.47 -19.37
CA PRO A 203 7.41 -6.92 -20.00
C PRO A 203 7.06 -5.52 -19.48
N ALA A 204 7.40 -5.21 -18.22
CA ALA A 204 7.22 -3.87 -17.67
C ALA A 204 8.14 -2.86 -18.37
N ALA A 205 9.43 -3.20 -18.55
CA ALA A 205 10.39 -2.36 -19.27
C ALA A 205 9.97 -2.16 -20.74
N ALA A 206 9.53 -3.23 -21.42
CA ALA A 206 9.02 -3.15 -22.78
C ALA A 206 7.81 -2.21 -22.88
N GLY A 207 6.85 -2.31 -21.95
CA GLY A 207 5.70 -1.41 -21.88
C GLY A 207 6.10 0.05 -21.76
N ILE A 208 7.02 0.38 -20.83
CA ILE A 208 7.52 1.76 -20.65
C ILE A 208 8.35 2.23 -21.87
N PHE A 209 9.11 1.32 -22.49
CA PHE A 209 9.88 1.65 -23.69
C PHE A 209 8.98 2.05 -24.87
N LEU A 210 7.81 1.44 -25.01
CA LEU A 210 6.83 1.73 -26.07
C LEU A 210 5.96 2.95 -25.80
N LEU A 211 6.01 3.55 -24.57
CA LEU A 211 5.25 4.74 -24.22
C LEU A 211 5.71 5.97 -25.00
N LYS A 212 4.77 6.73 -25.51
CA LYS A 212 5.01 8.07 -26.05
C LYS A 212 4.71 9.09 -24.97
N ILE A 213 5.74 9.49 -24.19
CA ILE A 213 5.58 10.49 -23.13
C ILE A 213 5.74 11.87 -23.76
N PRO A 214 4.71 12.74 -23.72
CA PRO A 214 4.83 14.11 -24.22
C PRO A 214 5.89 14.89 -23.43
N GLU A 215 6.67 15.71 -24.10
CA GLU A 215 7.65 16.61 -23.48
C GLU A 215 6.95 17.51 -22.46
N MET A 216 7.57 17.67 -21.30
CA MET A 216 7.01 18.51 -20.25
C MET A 216 7.46 19.95 -20.36
N PRO A 217 6.52 20.92 -20.39
CA PRO A 217 6.90 22.30 -20.12
C PRO A 217 7.47 22.39 -18.69
N GLN A 218 8.65 22.99 -18.55
CA GLN A 218 9.40 23.13 -17.29
C GLN A 218 8.69 23.96 -16.19
N ARG A 219 7.42 24.32 -16.37
CA ARG A 219 6.72 25.36 -15.62
C ARG A 219 6.05 24.93 -14.30
N LEU A 220 6.14 23.70 -13.85
CA LEU A 220 5.58 23.28 -12.57
C LEU A 220 6.67 22.81 -11.61
N ARG A 221 7.67 23.66 -11.40
CA ARG A 221 8.60 23.55 -10.26
C ARG A 221 7.94 24.10 -9.00
N GLU A 222 6.99 23.39 -8.44
CA GLU A 222 6.72 23.57 -7.01
C GLU A 222 7.86 22.87 -6.27
N ASN A 223 8.84 23.65 -5.83
CA ASN A 223 9.90 23.17 -4.97
C ASN A 223 9.29 22.48 -3.77
N PHE A 224 9.49 21.16 -3.65
CA PHE A 224 9.23 20.45 -2.41
C PHE A 224 10.15 21.07 -1.36
N SER A 225 9.61 22.01 -0.61
CA SER A 225 10.34 22.70 0.44
C SER A 225 10.05 21.98 1.76
N MET A 226 11.07 21.79 2.59
CA MET A 226 10.90 21.33 3.98
C MET A 226 9.83 22.19 4.70
N ARG A 227 9.72 23.46 4.37
CA ARG A 227 8.68 24.38 4.84
C ARG A 227 7.27 23.94 4.43
N SER A 228 7.12 23.41 3.21
CA SER A 228 5.85 22.87 2.71
C SER A 228 5.45 21.58 3.42
N PHE A 229 6.43 20.70 3.69
CA PHE A 229 6.24 19.47 4.47
C PHE A 229 5.82 19.78 5.92
N LEU A 230 6.53 20.68 6.56
CA LEU A 230 6.20 21.15 7.92
C LEU A 230 4.82 21.81 7.98
N GLY A 231 4.40 22.50 6.92
CA GLY A 231 3.04 23.05 6.82
C GLY A 231 1.96 21.96 6.81
N GLY A 232 2.16 20.88 6.04
CA GLY A 232 1.29 19.72 6.03
C GLY A 232 1.23 19.00 7.37
N PHE A 233 2.39 18.81 8.02
CA PHE A 233 2.50 18.21 9.35
C PHE A 233 1.76 19.04 10.41
N ARG A 234 2.00 20.38 10.44
CA ARG A 234 1.32 21.30 11.36
C ARG A 234 -0.20 21.29 11.17
N PHE A 235 -0.67 21.19 9.96
CA PHE A 235 -2.09 21.06 9.65
C PHE A 235 -2.66 19.76 10.24
N LEU A 236 -2.05 18.59 9.94
CA LEU A 236 -2.51 17.30 10.45
C LEU A 236 -2.54 17.27 11.98
N TRP A 237 -1.52 17.84 12.63
CA TRP A 237 -1.44 17.93 14.10
C TRP A 237 -2.59 18.73 14.71
N ARG A 238 -3.15 19.69 13.97
CA ARG A 238 -4.28 20.53 14.41
C ARG A 238 -5.64 19.88 14.13
N GLN A 239 -5.69 18.78 13.40
CA GLN A 239 -6.94 18.07 13.10
C GLN A 239 -7.08 16.81 13.97
N PRO A 240 -7.75 16.90 15.13
CA PRO A 240 -7.73 15.82 16.13
C PRO A 240 -8.32 14.50 15.59
N VAL A 241 -9.36 14.54 14.75
CA VAL A 241 -9.98 13.34 14.19
C VAL A 241 -9.01 12.62 13.26
N VAL A 242 -8.40 13.35 12.31
CA VAL A 242 -7.46 12.75 11.34
C VAL A 242 -6.23 12.24 12.06
N MET A 243 -5.70 13.02 12.99
CA MET A 243 -4.50 12.65 13.77
C MET A 243 -4.76 11.40 14.64
N THR A 244 -5.92 11.30 15.27
CA THR A 244 -6.28 10.10 16.05
C THR A 244 -6.35 8.86 15.16
N LEU A 245 -6.98 8.97 13.99
CA LEU A 245 -7.06 7.83 13.06
C LEU A 245 -5.67 7.43 12.52
N VAL A 246 -4.79 8.40 12.25
CA VAL A 246 -3.40 8.14 11.85
C VAL A 246 -2.61 7.50 12.98
N LEU A 247 -2.76 7.98 14.22
CA LEU A 247 -2.07 7.40 15.38
C LEU A 247 -2.57 6.01 15.72
N LEU A 248 -3.88 5.75 15.61
CA LEU A 248 -4.44 4.40 15.77
C LEU A 248 -3.90 3.43 14.70
N ASP A 249 -3.85 3.86 13.45
CA ASP A 249 -3.24 3.06 12.37
C ASP A 249 -1.75 2.80 12.65
N PHE A 250 -1.00 3.84 13.01
CA PHE A 250 0.41 3.72 13.34
C PHE A 250 0.64 2.74 14.50
N THR A 251 -0.20 2.77 15.52
CA THR A 251 -0.05 1.89 16.67
C THR A 251 -0.46 0.46 16.35
N ILE A 252 -1.63 0.25 15.74
CA ILE A 252 -2.16 -1.10 15.50
C ILE A 252 -1.37 -1.80 14.39
N VAL A 253 -1.05 -1.09 13.30
CA VAL A 253 -0.22 -1.63 12.22
C VAL A 253 1.25 -1.62 12.62
N GLY A 254 1.71 -0.61 13.37
CA GLY A 254 3.07 -0.50 13.84
C GLY A 254 3.42 -1.55 14.90
N VAL A 255 2.60 -1.78 15.90
CA VAL A 255 2.89 -2.73 17.00
C VAL A 255 2.38 -4.15 16.70
N GLY A 256 1.48 -4.30 15.74
CA GLY A 256 0.88 -5.59 15.34
C GLY A 256 1.23 -6.03 13.92
N TYR A 257 2.37 -5.64 13.36
CA TYR A 257 2.73 -5.95 11.99
C TYR A 257 3.21 -7.38 11.80
N TYR A 258 2.29 -8.30 11.55
CA TYR A 258 2.52 -9.74 11.49
C TYR A 258 3.30 -10.24 10.26
N ARG A 259 3.32 -9.51 9.13
CA ARG A 259 3.83 -10.00 7.83
C ARG A 259 5.26 -10.56 7.87
N PRO A 260 6.24 -9.93 8.55
CA PRO A 260 7.59 -10.48 8.63
C PRO A 260 7.67 -11.82 9.38
N LEU A 261 6.73 -12.08 10.29
CA LEU A 261 6.70 -13.31 11.08
C LEU A 261 6.01 -14.48 10.37
N LEU A 262 5.30 -14.25 9.25
CA LEU A 262 4.59 -15.31 8.52
C LEU A 262 5.47 -16.49 8.12
N PRO A 263 6.76 -16.34 7.74
CA PRO A 263 7.64 -17.49 7.49
C PRO A 263 7.81 -18.39 8.71
N ILE A 264 7.89 -17.81 9.93
CA ILE A 264 7.98 -18.54 11.19
C ILE A 264 6.71 -19.34 11.43
N PHE A 265 5.54 -18.67 11.31
CA PHE A 265 4.24 -19.34 11.44
C PHE A 265 4.08 -20.48 10.44
N ALA A 266 4.43 -20.25 9.17
CA ALA A 266 4.29 -21.27 8.13
C ALA A 266 5.20 -22.47 8.34
N LYS A 267 6.46 -22.25 8.80
CA LYS A 267 7.47 -23.29 8.91
C LYS A 267 7.44 -24.03 10.25
N GLU A 268 7.27 -23.30 11.37
CA GLU A 268 7.43 -23.89 12.72
C GLU A 268 6.09 -24.19 13.41
N ILE A 269 5.07 -23.33 13.22
CA ILE A 269 3.80 -23.47 13.96
C ILE A 269 2.80 -24.29 13.15
N LEU A 270 2.62 -23.94 11.87
CA LEU A 270 1.62 -24.56 11.01
C LEU A 270 2.15 -25.71 10.15
N ASN A 271 3.49 -25.80 9.96
CA ASN A 271 4.19 -26.84 9.19
C ASN A 271 3.66 -26.99 7.75
N VAL A 272 3.34 -25.87 7.05
CA VAL A 272 2.70 -25.87 5.73
C VAL A 272 3.64 -25.56 4.56
N GLY A 273 4.92 -25.35 4.84
CA GLY A 273 5.93 -25.11 3.80
C GLY A 273 5.74 -23.81 3.02
N PRO A 274 6.50 -23.64 1.89
CA PRO A 274 6.50 -22.41 1.10
C PRO A 274 5.15 -22.08 0.42
N ALA A 275 4.44 -23.09 -0.06
CA ALA A 275 3.11 -22.88 -0.68
C ALA A 275 2.10 -22.36 0.33
N GLY A 276 2.07 -22.94 1.54
CA GLY A 276 1.23 -22.45 2.64
C GLY A 276 1.63 -21.04 3.09
N PHE A 277 2.92 -20.72 3.11
CA PHE A 277 3.39 -19.36 3.37
C PHE A 277 2.88 -18.35 2.33
N GLY A 278 2.90 -18.71 1.05
CA GLY A 278 2.32 -17.89 -0.03
C GLY A 278 0.83 -17.67 0.15
N ALA A 279 0.07 -18.72 0.50
CA ALA A 279 -1.36 -18.64 0.78
C ALA A 279 -1.67 -17.73 1.97
N LEU A 280 -0.95 -17.91 3.10
CA LEU A 280 -1.08 -17.05 4.29
C LEU A 280 -0.77 -15.59 3.97
N SER A 281 0.28 -15.33 3.16
CA SER A 281 0.66 -13.98 2.74
C SER A 281 -0.34 -13.31 1.80
N SER A 282 -1.12 -14.12 1.04
CA SER A 282 -2.14 -13.64 0.09
C SER A 282 -3.52 -13.46 0.72
N ALA A 283 -3.82 -14.19 1.79
CA ALA A 283 -5.14 -14.19 2.43
C ALA A 283 -5.65 -12.80 2.83
N PRO A 284 -4.81 -11.88 3.35
CA PRO A 284 -5.26 -10.52 3.69
C PRO A 284 -5.72 -9.72 2.48
N ALA A 285 -5.19 -9.98 1.29
CA ALA A 285 -5.63 -9.29 0.08
C ALA A 285 -7.04 -9.71 -0.33
N VAL A 286 -7.38 -11.00 -0.20
CA VAL A 286 -8.74 -11.50 -0.42
C VAL A 286 -9.71 -10.83 0.53
N GLY A 287 -9.40 -10.81 1.83
CA GLY A 287 -10.21 -10.11 2.83
C GLY A 287 -10.36 -8.62 2.53
N GLY A 288 -9.28 -7.96 2.12
CA GLY A 288 -9.30 -6.56 1.73
C GLY A 288 -10.19 -6.26 0.53
N MET A 289 -10.18 -7.13 -0.49
CA MET A 289 -11.11 -7.05 -1.63
C MET A 289 -12.56 -7.19 -1.17
N LEU A 290 -12.86 -8.18 -0.32
CA LEU A 290 -14.20 -8.39 0.23
C LEU A 290 -14.65 -7.19 1.06
N GLY A 291 -13.78 -6.61 1.89
CA GLY A 291 -14.08 -5.40 2.66
C GLY A 291 -14.39 -4.18 1.79
N THR A 292 -13.64 -3.99 0.70
CA THR A 292 -13.91 -2.92 -0.26
C THR A 292 -15.24 -3.13 -1.00
N LEU A 293 -15.53 -4.36 -1.43
CA LEU A 293 -16.80 -4.71 -2.05
C LEU A 293 -17.98 -4.50 -1.09
N LEU A 294 -17.82 -4.90 0.18
CA LEU A 294 -18.84 -4.69 1.22
C LEU A 294 -19.17 -3.21 1.37
N LEU A 295 -18.15 -2.32 1.40
CA LEU A 295 -18.37 -0.88 1.47
C LEU A 295 -19.09 -0.34 0.23
N LEU A 296 -18.78 -0.84 -0.96
CA LEU A 296 -19.47 -0.44 -2.19
C LEU A 296 -20.95 -0.86 -2.17
N CYS A 297 -21.28 -2.02 -1.59
CA CYS A 297 -22.66 -2.50 -1.46
C CYS A 297 -23.46 -1.74 -0.40
N ILE A 298 -22.81 -1.34 0.71
CA ILE A 298 -23.48 -0.59 1.80
C ILE A 298 -23.71 0.87 1.42
N GLY A 299 -22.83 1.44 0.59
CA GLY A 299 -22.91 2.85 0.18
C GLY A 299 -22.38 3.82 1.23
N ASP A 300 -23.03 4.99 1.38
CA ASP A 300 -22.57 6.04 2.32
C ASP A 300 -22.92 5.68 3.77
N ILE A 301 -21.91 5.63 4.62
CA ILE A 301 -22.03 5.23 6.03
C ILE A 301 -22.07 6.50 6.88
N GLU A 302 -23.15 6.68 7.63
CA GLU A 302 -23.36 7.84 8.48
C GLU A 302 -22.35 7.95 9.62
N HIS A 303 -21.92 6.82 10.20
CA HIS A 303 -21.04 6.76 11.38
C HIS A 303 -19.63 6.26 11.03
N LYS A 304 -18.91 7.04 10.21
CA LYS A 304 -17.58 6.67 9.69
C LYS A 304 -16.55 6.40 10.80
N GLY A 305 -16.58 7.21 11.87
CA GLY A 305 -15.66 7.04 13.01
C GLY A 305 -15.96 5.78 13.84
N LEU A 306 -17.25 5.42 14.01
CA LEU A 306 -17.64 4.21 14.71
C LEU A 306 -17.22 2.95 13.93
N LEU A 307 -17.43 2.93 12.61
CA LEU A 307 -16.97 1.82 11.77
C LEU A 307 -15.45 1.68 11.81
N ALA A 308 -14.70 2.78 11.80
CA ALA A 308 -13.25 2.73 11.95
C ALA A 308 -12.84 2.07 13.28
N LEU A 309 -13.44 2.48 14.40
CA LEU A 309 -13.15 1.90 15.73
C LEU A 309 -13.48 0.40 15.79
N TRP A 310 -14.62 -0.04 15.25
CA TRP A 310 -14.97 -1.46 15.15
C TRP A 310 -13.96 -2.23 14.29
N SER A 311 -13.51 -1.64 13.18
CA SER A 311 -12.52 -2.27 12.32
C SER A 311 -11.16 -2.41 13.01
N PHE A 312 -10.75 -1.41 13.78
CA PHE A 312 -9.53 -1.49 14.58
C PHE A 312 -9.62 -2.56 15.68
N LEU A 313 -10.76 -2.65 16.38
CA LEU A 313 -10.97 -3.67 17.39
C LEU A 313 -11.02 -5.08 16.78
N SER A 314 -11.71 -5.25 15.64
CA SER A 314 -11.75 -6.52 14.91
C SER A 314 -10.37 -6.95 14.43
N TYR A 315 -9.52 -5.99 13.99
CA TYR A 315 -8.14 -6.27 13.65
C TYR A 315 -7.34 -6.77 14.85
N ALA A 316 -7.42 -6.07 16.00
CA ALA A 316 -6.71 -6.46 17.21
C ALA A 316 -7.15 -7.86 17.70
N VAL A 317 -8.46 -8.14 17.76
CA VAL A 317 -8.99 -9.46 18.14
C VAL A 317 -8.54 -10.54 17.14
N GLY A 318 -8.68 -10.28 15.84
CA GLY A 318 -8.26 -11.21 14.79
C GLY A 318 -6.77 -11.53 14.85
N LEU A 319 -5.92 -10.54 15.16
CA LEU A 319 -4.48 -10.70 15.33
C LEU A 319 -4.15 -11.59 16.54
N GLY A 320 -4.84 -11.38 17.68
CA GLY A 320 -4.67 -12.20 18.86
C GLY A 320 -5.08 -13.65 18.63
N LEU A 321 -6.22 -13.87 17.96
CA LEU A 321 -6.67 -15.21 17.58
C LEU A 321 -5.71 -15.88 16.60
N PHE A 322 -5.15 -15.13 15.62
CA PHE A 322 -4.13 -15.65 14.71
C PHE A 322 -2.86 -16.05 15.45
N ALA A 323 -2.42 -15.25 16.41
CA ALA A 323 -1.22 -15.56 17.22
C ALA A 323 -1.36 -16.89 17.99
N LEU A 324 -2.57 -17.27 18.39
CA LEU A 324 -2.88 -18.51 19.12
C LEU A 324 -3.26 -19.68 18.20
N SER A 325 -3.42 -19.43 16.90
CA SER A 325 -3.90 -20.45 15.97
C SER A 325 -2.79 -21.45 15.60
N GLY A 326 -3.05 -22.73 15.84
CA GLY A 326 -2.24 -23.85 15.36
C GLY A 326 -2.79 -24.56 14.11
N ASN A 327 -3.90 -24.05 13.51
CA ASN A 327 -4.54 -24.67 12.36
C ASN A 327 -4.43 -23.76 11.15
N PHE A 328 -3.96 -24.31 10.01
CA PHE A 328 -3.74 -23.57 8.78
C PHE A 328 -5.00 -22.89 8.23
N TRP A 329 -6.13 -23.60 8.18
CA TRP A 329 -7.36 -23.04 7.61
C TRP A 329 -7.95 -21.93 8.48
N VAL A 330 -7.85 -22.10 9.82
CA VAL A 330 -8.27 -21.06 10.78
C VAL A 330 -7.35 -19.84 10.63
N SER A 331 -6.03 -20.04 10.54
CA SER A 331 -5.06 -18.96 10.32
C SER A 331 -5.33 -18.22 9.01
N LEU A 332 -5.64 -18.95 7.93
CA LEU A 332 -5.97 -18.37 6.63
C LEU A 332 -7.23 -17.49 6.71
N LEU A 333 -8.29 -17.99 7.37
CA LEU A 333 -9.52 -17.23 7.60
C LEU A 333 -9.27 -15.98 8.42
N LEU A 334 -8.52 -16.10 9.52
CA LEU A 334 -8.21 -14.99 10.42
C LEU A 334 -7.40 -13.90 9.71
N LEU A 335 -6.40 -14.28 8.89
CA LEU A 335 -5.66 -13.35 8.05
C LEU A 335 -6.56 -12.67 7.01
N GLY A 336 -7.55 -13.37 6.46
CA GLY A 336 -8.60 -12.78 5.63
C GLY A 336 -9.41 -11.72 6.39
N VAL A 337 -9.83 -12.03 7.63
CA VAL A 337 -10.55 -11.07 8.50
C VAL A 337 -9.68 -9.86 8.82
N LEU A 338 -8.37 -10.05 9.09
CA LEU A 338 -7.43 -8.94 9.26
C LEU A 338 -7.36 -8.04 8.03
N GLY A 339 -7.33 -8.64 6.83
CA GLY A 339 -7.34 -7.89 5.57
C GLY A 339 -8.65 -7.10 5.36
N LEU A 340 -9.79 -7.70 5.67
CA LEU A 340 -11.09 -7.05 5.63
C LEU A 340 -11.13 -5.85 6.59
N ALA A 341 -10.77 -6.06 7.86
CA ALA A 341 -10.72 -4.99 8.85
C ALA A 341 -9.77 -3.87 8.44
N ASN A 342 -8.58 -4.21 7.90
CA ASN A 342 -7.60 -3.24 7.42
C ASN A 342 -8.13 -2.40 6.24
N SER A 343 -8.89 -2.98 5.32
CA SER A 343 -9.46 -2.23 4.19
C SER A 343 -10.56 -1.27 4.65
N LEU A 344 -11.43 -1.69 5.57
CA LEU A 344 -12.48 -0.84 6.13
C LEU A 344 -11.88 0.38 6.84
N GLN A 345 -10.89 0.18 7.72
CA GLN A 345 -10.22 1.29 8.41
C GLN A 345 -9.46 2.21 7.44
N ALA A 346 -8.79 1.66 6.41
CA ALA A 346 -8.05 2.44 5.43
C ALA A 346 -8.98 3.37 4.64
N VAL A 347 -10.14 2.86 4.18
CA VAL A 347 -11.14 3.67 3.47
C VAL A 347 -11.71 4.75 4.38
N MET A 348 -12.08 4.42 5.63
CA MET A 348 -12.62 5.42 6.57
C MET A 348 -11.59 6.51 6.89
N ARG A 349 -10.35 6.13 7.12
CA ARG A 349 -9.24 7.06 7.36
C ARG A 349 -8.99 7.98 6.17
N GLN A 350 -8.94 7.43 4.95
CA GLN A 350 -8.72 8.20 3.73
C GLN A 350 -9.90 9.13 3.43
N THR A 351 -11.12 8.68 3.60
CA THR A 351 -12.33 9.50 3.44
C THR A 351 -12.35 10.65 4.45
N SER A 352 -12.05 10.36 5.72
CA SER A 352 -11.98 11.41 6.76
C SER A 352 -10.90 12.44 6.45
N PHE A 353 -9.75 12.00 5.94
CA PHE A 353 -8.68 12.89 5.49
C PHE A 353 -9.16 13.84 4.38
N HIS A 354 -9.81 13.29 3.34
CA HIS A 354 -10.29 14.10 2.22
C HIS A 354 -11.41 15.07 2.61
N LEU A 355 -12.30 14.68 3.52
CA LEU A 355 -13.41 15.54 3.99
C LEU A 355 -12.92 16.70 4.86
N LEU A 356 -11.86 16.50 5.65
CA LEU A 356 -11.37 17.48 6.62
C LEU A 356 -10.21 18.34 6.09
N THR A 357 -9.65 18.01 4.92
CA THR A 357 -8.47 18.69 4.39
C THR A 357 -8.86 19.71 3.31
N PRO A 358 -8.58 21.03 3.50
CA PRO A 358 -8.82 22.06 2.48
C PRO A 358 -8.02 21.77 1.20
N ASP A 359 -8.58 22.15 0.03
CA ASP A 359 -7.99 21.84 -1.28
C ASP A 359 -6.56 22.34 -1.44
N HIS A 360 -6.25 23.54 -0.96
CA HIS A 360 -4.93 24.16 -1.08
C HIS A 360 -3.84 23.49 -0.22
N LEU A 361 -4.20 22.68 0.80
CA LEU A 361 -3.27 21.90 1.65
C LEU A 361 -3.29 20.41 1.33
N ARG A 362 -4.26 19.92 0.54
CA ARG A 362 -4.53 18.48 0.34
C ARG A 362 -3.29 17.70 -0.12
N GLY A 363 -2.56 18.21 -1.10
CA GLY A 363 -1.35 17.53 -1.60
C GLY A 363 -0.25 17.41 -0.56
N ARG A 364 0.02 18.50 0.18
CA ARG A 364 1.07 18.55 1.22
C ARG A 364 0.73 17.66 2.42
N ALA A 365 -0.51 17.75 2.90
CA ALA A 365 -0.99 16.94 4.01
C ALA A 365 -1.06 15.45 3.62
N PHE A 366 -1.42 15.11 2.35
CA PHE A 366 -1.46 13.75 1.85
C PHE A 366 -0.07 13.10 1.78
N ALA A 367 0.96 13.86 1.41
CA ALA A 367 2.33 13.37 1.41
C ALA A 367 2.79 12.98 2.83
N VAL A 368 2.49 13.82 3.83
CA VAL A 368 2.78 13.52 5.25
C VAL A 368 1.99 12.30 5.73
N PHE A 369 0.70 12.26 5.43
CA PHE A 369 -0.18 11.13 5.76
C PHE A 369 0.35 9.79 5.21
N ASN A 370 0.74 9.74 3.93
CA ASN A 370 1.32 8.54 3.33
C ASN A 370 2.65 8.15 3.95
N MET A 371 3.50 9.13 4.28
CA MET A 371 4.78 8.87 4.94
C MET A 371 4.59 8.23 6.32
N PHE A 372 3.61 8.69 7.11
CA PHE A 372 3.26 8.06 8.38
C PHE A 372 2.74 6.63 8.19
N SER A 373 1.84 6.41 7.24
CA SER A 373 1.25 5.10 6.96
C SER A 373 2.30 4.07 6.49
N GLN A 374 3.22 4.48 5.61
CA GLN A 374 4.32 3.62 5.15
C GLN A 374 5.40 3.44 6.23
N GLY A 375 5.67 4.49 7.00
CA GLY A 375 6.58 4.45 8.14
C GLY A 375 6.11 3.48 9.23
N ALA A 376 4.79 3.43 9.49
CA ALA A 376 4.20 2.48 10.43
C ALA A 376 4.53 1.02 10.10
N ASN A 377 4.44 0.64 8.81
CA ASN A 377 4.80 -0.71 8.37
C ASN A 377 6.28 -1.02 8.63
N SER A 378 7.17 -0.06 8.38
CA SER A 378 8.62 -0.25 8.54
C SER A 378 9.01 -0.32 10.02
N VAL A 379 8.46 0.57 10.85
CA VAL A 379 8.66 0.56 12.31
C VAL A 379 8.09 -0.72 12.91
N GLY A 380 6.88 -1.11 12.48
CA GLY A 380 6.22 -2.32 12.95
C GLY A 380 6.97 -3.60 12.59
N ALA A 381 7.51 -3.67 11.36
CA ALA A 381 8.35 -4.80 10.98
C ALA A 381 9.59 -4.95 11.89
N THR A 382 10.20 -3.81 12.24
CA THR A 382 11.37 -3.80 13.12
C THR A 382 11.00 -4.18 14.55
N GLU A 383 9.96 -3.56 15.09
CA GLU A 383 9.49 -3.78 16.45
C GLU A 383 9.04 -5.23 16.66
N VAL A 384 8.19 -5.76 15.76
CA VAL A 384 7.68 -7.13 15.89
C VAL A 384 8.79 -8.18 15.79
N GLY A 385 9.81 -7.95 14.94
CA GLY A 385 10.96 -8.83 14.85
C GLY A 385 11.82 -8.81 16.11
N PHE A 386 12.03 -7.62 16.69
CA PHE A 386 12.75 -7.48 17.97
C PHE A 386 11.99 -8.14 19.12
N LEU A 387 10.69 -7.87 19.26
CA LEU A 387 9.86 -8.49 20.31
C LEU A 387 9.77 -10.01 20.12
N ALA A 388 9.63 -10.50 18.87
CA ALA A 388 9.57 -11.91 18.60
C ALA A 388 10.88 -12.65 18.97
N ALA A 389 12.02 -11.98 18.91
CA ALA A 389 13.28 -12.53 19.37
C ALA A 389 13.36 -12.65 20.91
N LEU A 390 12.61 -11.83 21.65
CA LEU A 390 12.60 -11.83 23.12
C LEU A 390 11.51 -12.74 23.70
N ILE A 391 10.30 -12.69 23.17
CA ILE A 391 9.10 -13.34 23.75
C ILE A 391 8.44 -14.35 22.78
N GLY A 392 9.09 -14.66 21.66
CA GLY A 392 8.57 -15.54 20.62
C GLY A 392 7.56 -14.84 19.70
N SER A 393 7.37 -15.45 18.51
CA SER A 393 6.49 -14.88 17.48
C SER A 393 5.02 -14.75 17.91
N PRO A 394 4.39 -15.74 18.56
CA PRO A 394 3.03 -15.57 19.09
C PRO A 394 2.97 -14.50 20.18
N GLY A 395 3.96 -14.46 21.09
CA GLY A 395 4.03 -13.48 22.17
C GLY A 395 4.10 -12.04 21.66
N SER A 396 4.89 -11.78 20.62
CA SER A 396 5.00 -10.43 20.04
C SER A 396 3.67 -9.98 19.41
N LEU A 397 2.94 -10.87 18.73
CA LEU A 397 1.64 -10.54 18.15
C LEU A 397 0.56 -10.35 19.24
N LEU A 398 0.61 -11.14 20.32
CA LEU A 398 -0.26 -10.95 21.49
C LEU A 398 0.00 -9.61 22.18
N PHE A 399 1.26 -9.20 22.30
CA PHE A 399 1.61 -7.86 22.78
C PHE A 399 1.02 -6.79 21.86
N GLY A 400 1.21 -6.90 20.54
CA GLY A 400 0.67 -5.97 19.56
C GLY A 400 -0.86 -5.86 19.62
N CYS A 401 -1.58 -6.98 19.70
CA CYS A 401 -3.04 -6.96 19.78
C CYS A 401 -3.56 -6.37 21.11
N THR A 402 -2.87 -6.60 22.23
CA THR A 402 -3.26 -6.03 23.52
C THR A 402 -3.04 -4.52 23.55
N VAL A 403 -1.89 -4.04 23.11
CA VAL A 403 -1.61 -2.60 23.02
C VAL A 403 -2.60 -1.92 22.06
N GLY A 404 -2.79 -2.47 20.85
CA GLY A 404 -3.73 -1.94 19.88
C GLY A 404 -5.17 -1.95 20.36
N GLY A 405 -5.59 -3.03 21.04
CA GLY A 405 -6.92 -3.14 21.65
C GLY A 405 -7.17 -2.13 22.75
N ILE A 406 -6.22 -1.99 23.69
CA ILE A 406 -6.30 -1.02 24.80
C ILE A 406 -6.39 0.40 24.26
N LEU A 407 -5.54 0.77 23.30
CA LEU A 407 -5.56 2.10 22.69
C LEU A 407 -6.86 2.37 21.93
N THR A 408 -7.38 1.38 21.20
CA THR A 408 -8.67 1.53 20.51
C THR A 408 -9.81 1.76 21.52
N LEU A 409 -9.85 0.99 22.61
CA LEU A 409 -10.86 1.14 23.67
C LEU A 409 -10.70 2.48 24.42
N SER A 410 -9.46 2.91 24.67
CA SER A 410 -9.17 4.22 25.27
C SER A 410 -9.65 5.38 24.38
N CYS A 411 -9.38 5.31 23.07
CA CYS A 411 -9.90 6.29 22.11
C CYS A 411 -11.42 6.25 22.01
N TRP A 412 -12.02 5.05 22.10
CA TRP A 412 -13.46 4.88 22.13
C TRP A 412 -14.09 5.61 23.34
N ALA A 413 -13.48 5.49 24.53
CA ALA A 413 -13.96 6.10 25.75
C ALA A 413 -13.69 7.62 25.78
N ALA A 414 -12.46 8.04 25.42
CA ALA A 414 -11.98 9.41 25.59
C ALA A 414 -12.48 10.39 24.50
N LEU A 415 -12.83 9.89 23.29
CA LEU A 415 -13.13 10.73 22.13
C LEU A 415 -14.56 10.52 21.59
N PRO A 416 -15.60 11.05 22.28
CA PRO A 416 -17.00 10.95 21.83
C PRO A 416 -17.22 11.63 20.46
N GLY A 417 -16.41 12.62 20.10
CA GLY A 417 -16.43 13.27 18.79
C GLY A 417 -16.08 12.32 17.63
N LEU A 418 -15.17 11.39 17.86
CA LEU A 418 -14.81 10.38 16.87
C LEU A 418 -15.98 9.42 16.57
N ARG A 419 -16.71 9.00 17.61
CA ARG A 419 -17.90 8.13 17.47
C ARG A 419 -19.01 8.78 16.65
N LYS A 420 -19.18 10.08 16.80
CA LYS A 420 -20.23 10.89 16.14
C LYS A 420 -19.77 11.41 14.76
N PHE A 421 -18.50 11.20 14.39
CA PHE A 421 -17.95 11.69 13.14
C PHE A 421 -18.65 11.05 11.94
N GLY A 422 -19.12 11.88 11.03
CA GLY A 422 -19.89 11.48 9.85
C GLY A 422 -21.41 11.60 10.03
N SER A 423 -21.93 11.83 11.24
CA SER A 423 -23.36 12.08 11.45
C SER A 423 -23.75 13.43 10.81
N GLU A 424 -25.02 13.54 10.39
CA GLU A 424 -25.56 14.72 9.71
C GLU A 424 -25.35 16.03 10.49
N LYS A 425 -25.33 15.98 11.83
CA LYS A 425 -25.02 17.10 12.71
C LYS A 425 -23.59 17.62 12.55
N THR A 426 -22.61 16.72 12.39
CA THR A 426 -21.19 17.09 12.20
C THR A 426 -20.95 17.66 10.80
N ARG A 427 -21.72 17.22 9.80
CA ARG A 427 -21.69 17.74 8.43
C ARG A 427 -22.20 19.19 8.37
N ARG A 428 -23.26 19.52 9.11
CA ARG A 428 -23.82 20.90 9.20
C ARG A 428 -22.87 21.84 9.95
N ALA A 429 -22.20 21.37 10.98
CA ALA A 429 -21.22 22.18 11.74
C ALA A 429 -19.93 22.47 10.94
N ALA A 430 -19.52 21.59 10.04
CA ALA A 430 -18.36 21.78 9.16
C ALA A 430 -18.63 22.70 7.96
N ILE A 431 -19.90 22.90 7.58
CA ILE A 431 -20.33 23.82 6.50
C ILE A 431 -20.54 25.26 7.04
N SER A 432 -20.70 25.41 8.36
CA SER A 432 -20.93 26.70 9.03
C SER A 432 -19.65 27.37 9.54
N LEU A 433 -18.48 26.78 9.34
CA LEU A 433 -17.13 27.31 9.60
C LEU A 433 -16.39 27.57 8.27
#